data_f04d09be989bb53a19b4c14fd444f285
#
_entry.id   f04d09be989bb53a19b4c14fd444f285
#
_cell.length_a   1.000
_cell.length_b   1.000
_cell.length_c   1.000
_cell.angle_alpha   90.00
_cell.angle_beta   90.00
_cell.angle_gamma   90.00
#
_symmetry.space_group_name_H-M   'P 1'
#
loop_
_entity.id
_entity.type
_entity.pdbx_description
1 polymer ?
#
loop_
_entity_poly.entity_id
_entity_poly.type
_entity_poly.pdbx_seq_one_letter_code
_entity_poly.pdbx_strand_id
1 'polypeptide(L)'
;MVPSVAKAKDIMRDIASSITANGLPPAITPMVFGFTGAGNVSGGAREIFELLPHEYVPSSALASIASSPPSRWSNKLVGCLLQPQDMVLSPSGSSAFTNAEYTSPLPLPALSCPPIYNILRSYFANPTSYTPVFHRNVLPHLSVLVNGM
;
A
#
# COMPACT_ATOMS: atom_id res chain seq x y z
N MET A 1 2.82 -5.51 -31.67
CA MET A 1 1.66 -6.27 -31.14
C MET A 1 1.71 -6.14 -29.61
N VAL A 2 0.70 -5.56 -29.00
CA VAL A 2 0.64 -5.42 -27.53
C VAL A 2 0.49 -6.82 -26.93
N PRO A 3 1.34 -7.23 -25.97
CA PRO A 3 1.19 -8.51 -25.31
C PRO A 3 -0.17 -8.62 -24.62
N SER A 4 -0.82 -9.77 -24.69
CA SER A 4 -2.06 -10.00 -23.94
C SER A 4 -1.78 -10.06 -22.44
N VAL A 5 -2.78 -9.78 -21.60
CA VAL A 5 -2.67 -9.90 -20.14
C VAL A 5 -2.21 -11.30 -19.73
N ALA A 6 -2.68 -12.34 -20.43
CA ALA A 6 -2.23 -13.71 -20.17
C ALA A 6 -0.71 -13.86 -20.37
N LYS A 7 -0.18 -13.37 -21.49
CA LYS A 7 1.26 -13.41 -21.76
C LYS A 7 2.07 -12.58 -20.73
N ALA A 8 1.54 -11.45 -20.28
CA ALA A 8 2.18 -10.68 -19.23
C ALA A 8 2.25 -11.47 -17.91
N LYS A 9 1.17 -12.17 -17.54
CA LYS A 9 1.14 -13.02 -16.34
C LYS A 9 2.13 -14.20 -16.45
N ASP A 10 2.31 -14.78 -17.64
CA ASP A 10 3.29 -15.84 -17.84
C ASP A 10 4.73 -15.33 -17.64
N ILE A 11 5.05 -14.16 -18.21
CA ILE A 11 6.35 -13.50 -17.98
C ILE A 11 6.57 -13.21 -16.49
N MET A 12 5.54 -12.78 -15.75
CA MET A 12 5.68 -12.55 -14.31
C MET A 12 5.95 -13.83 -13.53
N ARG A 13 5.40 -14.99 -13.94
CA ARG A 13 5.70 -16.28 -13.33
C ARG A 13 7.15 -16.75 -13.62
N ASP A 14 7.66 -16.47 -14.82
CA ASP A 14 9.06 -16.76 -15.17
C ASP A 14 10.00 -15.91 -14.31
N ILE A 15 9.68 -14.62 -14.13
CA ILE A 15 10.42 -13.72 -13.23
C ILE A 15 10.34 -14.23 -11.79
N ALA A 16 9.17 -14.67 -11.32
CA ALA A 16 8.98 -15.22 -9.98
C ALA A 16 9.90 -16.43 -9.73
N SER A 17 9.98 -17.32 -10.71
CA SER A 17 10.86 -18.48 -10.66
C SER A 17 12.34 -18.07 -10.58
N SER A 18 12.72 -17.05 -11.34
CA SER A 18 14.09 -16.51 -11.32
C SER A 18 14.43 -15.86 -9.96
N ILE A 19 13.50 -15.07 -9.39
CA ILE A 19 13.71 -14.47 -8.05
C ILE A 19 13.85 -15.55 -6.98
N THR A 20 13.03 -16.60 -7.05
CA THR A 20 13.09 -17.69 -6.08
C THR A 20 14.42 -18.44 -6.15
N ALA A 21 14.95 -18.67 -7.36
CA ALA A 21 16.16 -19.44 -7.59
C ALA A 21 17.45 -18.62 -7.34
N ASN A 22 17.48 -17.37 -7.80
CA ASN A 22 18.70 -16.55 -7.85
C ASN A 22 18.69 -15.40 -6.84
N GLY A 23 17.53 -15.05 -6.29
CA GLY A 23 17.34 -13.89 -5.45
C GLY A 23 17.32 -12.57 -6.22
N LEU A 24 17.03 -11.49 -5.50
CA LEU A 24 17.11 -10.12 -5.98
C LEU A 24 18.55 -9.60 -5.84
N PRO A 25 18.99 -8.72 -6.74
CA PRO A 25 20.28 -8.04 -6.59
C PRO A 25 20.36 -7.30 -5.25
N PRO A 26 21.49 -7.39 -4.52
CA PRO A 26 21.64 -6.71 -3.21
C PRO A 26 21.38 -5.20 -3.25
N ALA A 27 21.67 -4.56 -4.38
CA ALA A 27 21.49 -3.11 -4.56
C ALA A 27 20.03 -2.63 -4.50
N ILE A 28 19.08 -3.53 -4.72
CA ILE A 28 17.64 -3.24 -4.71
C ILE A 28 16.89 -3.98 -3.61
N THR A 29 17.61 -4.66 -2.73
CA THR A 29 17.03 -5.46 -1.63
C THR A 29 17.13 -4.69 -0.30
N PRO A 30 16.04 -4.54 0.45
CA PRO A 30 14.67 -5.03 0.22
C PRO A 30 13.91 -4.21 -0.82
N MET A 31 13.17 -4.84 -1.72
CA MET A 31 12.34 -4.16 -2.69
C MET A 31 10.90 -4.07 -2.17
N VAL A 32 10.49 -2.85 -1.82
CA VAL A 32 9.24 -2.57 -1.11
C VAL A 32 8.23 -1.87 -2.02
N PHE A 33 7.05 -2.47 -2.17
CA PHE A 33 5.91 -1.93 -2.90
C PHE A 33 4.85 -1.40 -1.95
N GLY A 34 4.50 -0.12 -2.05
CA GLY A 34 3.36 0.46 -1.38
C GLY A 34 2.15 0.52 -2.31
N PHE A 35 1.00 0.05 -1.87
CA PHE A 35 -0.26 0.10 -2.61
C PHE A 35 -1.23 1.02 -1.90
N THR A 36 -1.74 2.04 -2.60
CA THR A 36 -2.81 2.91 -2.10
C THR A 36 -4.15 2.53 -2.73
N GLY A 37 -5.22 2.83 -2.01
CA GLY A 37 -6.58 2.57 -2.47
C GLY A 37 -7.02 1.10 -2.32
N ALA A 38 -8.34 0.91 -2.25
CA ALA A 38 -8.99 -0.40 -2.11
C ALA A 38 -9.88 -0.75 -3.32
N GLY A 39 -9.83 0.06 -4.38
CA GLY A 39 -10.64 -0.10 -5.57
C GLY A 39 -10.07 -1.10 -6.59
N ASN A 40 -10.73 -1.19 -7.74
CA ASN A 40 -10.38 -2.12 -8.81
C ASN A 40 -8.96 -1.91 -9.36
N VAL A 41 -8.47 -0.66 -9.42
CA VAL A 41 -7.12 -0.34 -9.92
C VAL A 41 -6.07 -0.95 -9.00
N SER A 42 -6.18 -0.69 -7.69
CA SER A 42 -5.28 -1.29 -6.69
C SER A 42 -5.40 -2.81 -6.67
N GLY A 43 -6.62 -3.35 -6.78
CA GLY A 43 -6.87 -4.79 -6.86
C GLY A 43 -6.17 -5.44 -8.04
N GLY A 44 -6.31 -4.86 -9.24
CA GLY A 44 -5.64 -5.36 -10.44
C GLY A 44 -4.11 -5.30 -10.35
N ALA A 45 -3.56 -4.24 -9.78
CA ALA A 45 -2.13 -4.13 -9.57
C ALA A 45 -1.59 -5.18 -8.59
N ARG A 46 -2.33 -5.44 -7.50
CA ARG A 46 -2.00 -6.49 -6.53
C ARG A 46 -2.07 -7.89 -7.14
N GLU A 47 -3.07 -8.16 -7.98
CA GLU A 47 -3.19 -9.44 -8.70
C GLU A 47 -1.91 -9.78 -9.50
N ILE A 48 -1.28 -8.77 -10.10
CA ILE A 48 -0.02 -8.95 -10.83
C ILE A 48 1.16 -9.09 -9.86
N PHE A 49 1.21 -8.28 -8.80
CA PHE A 49 2.25 -8.36 -7.77
C PHE A 49 2.26 -9.73 -7.08
N GLU A 50 1.11 -10.30 -6.80
CA GLU A 50 0.91 -11.58 -6.12
C GLU A 50 1.36 -12.79 -6.95
N LEU A 51 1.67 -12.61 -8.24
CA LEU A 51 2.34 -13.64 -9.05
C LEU A 51 3.83 -13.78 -8.72
N LEU A 52 4.42 -12.78 -8.05
CA LEU A 52 5.81 -12.81 -7.60
C LEU A 52 5.92 -13.36 -6.17
N PRO A 53 7.08 -13.95 -5.79
CA PRO A 53 7.31 -14.31 -4.39
C PRO A 53 7.26 -13.04 -3.52
N HIS A 54 6.33 -12.97 -2.59
CA HIS A 54 6.06 -11.75 -1.83
C HIS A 54 5.67 -12.03 -0.38
N GLU A 55 5.76 -11.00 0.45
CA GLU A 55 5.24 -10.96 1.81
C GLU A 55 4.59 -9.60 2.06
N TYR A 56 3.34 -9.60 2.55
CA TYR A 56 2.67 -8.37 2.98
C TYR A 56 3.03 -8.02 4.43
N VAL A 57 3.32 -6.74 4.66
CA VAL A 57 3.69 -6.19 5.97
C VAL A 57 2.87 -4.95 6.28
N PRO A 58 2.62 -4.64 7.56
CA PRO A 58 2.01 -3.36 7.95
C PRO A 58 2.99 -2.20 7.74
N SER A 59 2.46 -1.00 7.54
CA SER A 59 3.26 0.24 7.38
C SER A 59 4.22 0.49 8.56
N SER A 60 3.81 0.12 9.76
CA SER A 60 4.63 0.22 10.99
C SER A 60 5.91 -0.63 10.96
N ALA A 61 5.98 -1.68 10.13
CA ALA A 61 7.15 -2.54 10.00
C ALA A 61 8.17 -2.01 8.98
N LEU A 62 7.83 -1.03 8.14
CA LEU A 62 8.67 -0.59 7.02
C LEU A 62 10.04 -0.09 7.46
N ALA A 63 10.13 0.70 8.53
CA ALA A 63 11.40 1.20 9.05
C ALA A 63 12.33 0.07 9.51
N SER A 64 11.79 -0.97 10.15
CA SER A 64 12.56 -2.12 10.59
C SER A 64 13.01 -3.01 9.42
N ILE A 65 12.21 -3.08 8.35
CA ILE A 65 12.56 -3.80 7.13
C ILE A 65 13.72 -3.10 6.43
N ALA A 66 13.67 -1.78 6.29
CA ALA A 66 14.76 -1.00 5.69
C ALA A 66 16.10 -1.16 6.42
N SER A 67 16.04 -1.43 7.74
CA SER A 67 17.22 -1.67 8.58
C SER A 67 17.62 -3.14 8.70
N SER A 68 16.86 -4.04 8.09
CA SER A 68 17.12 -5.49 8.18
C SER A 68 18.20 -5.94 7.18
N PRO A 69 18.92 -7.04 7.47
CA PRO A 69 19.92 -7.55 6.54
C PRO A 69 19.27 -7.94 5.19
N PRO A 70 19.88 -7.59 4.05
CA PRO A 70 19.35 -7.88 2.71
C PRO A 70 19.03 -9.37 2.49
N SER A 71 19.80 -10.27 3.09
CA SER A 71 19.62 -11.72 2.96
C SER A 71 18.23 -12.22 3.35
N ARG A 72 17.55 -11.54 4.26
CA ARG A 72 16.18 -11.87 4.69
C ARG A 72 15.14 -11.69 3.58
N TRP A 73 15.40 -10.74 2.69
CA TRP A 73 14.45 -10.29 1.67
C TRP A 73 14.93 -10.58 0.24
N SER A 74 16.04 -11.35 0.11
CA SER A 74 16.65 -11.59 -1.20
C SER A 74 15.72 -12.35 -2.16
N ASN A 75 14.92 -13.29 -1.66
CA ASN A 75 14.10 -14.17 -2.49
C ASN A 75 12.62 -13.79 -2.56
N LYS A 76 12.26 -12.62 -2.05
CA LYS A 76 10.87 -12.14 -2.03
C LYS A 76 10.78 -10.63 -2.02
N LEU A 77 9.67 -10.13 -2.54
CA LEU A 77 9.27 -8.73 -2.53
C LEU A 77 8.47 -8.42 -1.26
N VAL A 78 8.52 -7.20 -0.82
CA VAL A 78 7.69 -6.72 0.30
C VAL A 78 6.53 -5.91 -0.25
N GLY A 79 5.30 -6.27 0.11
CA GLY A 79 4.09 -5.52 -0.17
C GLY A 79 3.58 -4.80 1.09
N CYS A 80 3.14 -3.57 0.95
CA CYS A 80 2.49 -2.82 2.02
C CYS A 80 1.19 -2.21 1.52
N LEU A 81 0.07 -2.56 2.15
CA LEU A 81 -1.23 -1.96 1.86
C LEU A 81 -1.39 -0.70 2.70
N LEU A 82 -1.27 0.45 2.05
CA LEU A 82 -1.31 1.75 2.70
C LEU A 82 -2.75 2.17 2.99
N GLN A 83 -2.98 2.56 4.21
CA GLN A 83 -4.28 3.01 4.71
C GLN A 83 -4.31 4.54 4.81
N PRO A 84 -5.48 5.19 4.88
CA PRO A 84 -5.57 6.64 5.03
C PRO A 84 -4.79 7.22 6.22
N GLN A 85 -4.71 6.49 7.33
CA GLN A 85 -3.91 6.89 8.51
C GLN A 85 -2.39 6.87 8.25
N ASP A 86 -1.92 6.18 7.21
CA ASP A 86 -0.52 6.21 6.78
C ASP A 86 -0.21 7.46 5.95
N MET A 87 -1.26 8.13 5.46
CA MET A 87 -1.15 9.32 4.62
C MET A 87 -1.23 10.61 5.42
N VAL A 88 -2.21 10.69 6.32
CA VAL A 88 -2.51 11.90 7.10
C VAL A 88 -2.87 11.55 8.53
N LEU A 89 -2.54 12.46 9.47
CA LEU A 89 -3.02 12.42 10.84
C LEU A 89 -4.25 13.32 10.97
N SER A 90 -5.23 12.88 11.77
CA SER A 90 -6.41 13.67 12.09
C SER A 90 -6.04 14.86 12.97
N PRO A 91 -6.90 15.91 13.05
CA PRO A 91 -6.69 17.09 13.90
C PRO A 91 -6.50 16.74 15.38
N SER A 92 -7.06 15.64 15.85
CA SER A 92 -6.90 15.14 17.22
C SER A 92 -5.52 14.52 17.51
N GLY A 93 -4.63 14.44 16.52
CA GLY A 93 -3.31 13.81 16.65
C GLY A 93 -3.36 12.30 16.87
N SER A 94 -4.55 11.72 16.86
CA SER A 94 -4.79 10.28 17.00
C SER A 94 -4.56 9.61 15.63
N SER A 95 -3.66 8.65 15.59
CA SER A 95 -3.52 7.74 14.45
C SER A 95 -4.72 6.77 14.34
N ALA A 96 -5.52 6.68 15.40
CA ALA A 96 -6.77 5.94 15.41
C ALA A 96 -7.89 6.88 14.96
N PHE A 97 -8.31 6.75 13.71
CA PHE A 97 -9.58 7.28 13.26
C PHE A 97 -10.67 6.60 14.10
N THR A 98 -11.18 7.31 15.11
CA THR A 98 -12.22 6.75 15.99
C THR A 98 -13.56 6.71 15.25
N ASN A 99 -14.39 5.71 15.57
CA ASN A 99 -15.74 5.61 15.03
C ASN A 99 -16.60 6.88 15.29
N ALA A 100 -16.23 7.75 16.23
CA ALA A 100 -16.89 9.01 16.52
C ALA A 100 -16.76 10.06 15.40
N GLU A 101 -15.68 10.04 14.62
CA GLU A 101 -15.53 10.89 13.43
C GLU A 101 -16.42 10.43 12.27
N TYR A 102 -17.04 9.25 12.40
CA TYR A 102 -17.98 8.67 11.45
C TYR A 102 -19.42 9.18 11.58
N THR A 103 -19.77 9.85 12.67
CA THR A 103 -21.15 10.23 13.03
C THR A 103 -21.49 11.68 12.77
N SER A 104 -20.87 12.37 11.84
CA SER A 104 -21.37 13.67 11.42
C SER A 104 -22.65 13.49 10.59
N PRO A 105 -23.77 14.09 11.00
CA PRO A 105 -25.08 13.81 10.46
C PRO A 105 -25.27 14.50 9.10
N LEU A 106 -25.11 13.78 8.01
CA LEU A 106 -25.70 14.14 6.74
C LEU A 106 -26.63 13.01 6.31
N PRO A 107 -27.90 13.30 5.99
CA PRO A 107 -28.90 12.29 5.68
C PRO A 107 -28.66 11.72 4.29
N LEU A 108 -28.00 10.58 4.20
CA LEU A 108 -28.04 9.73 3.03
C LEU A 108 -28.43 8.32 3.49
N PRO A 109 -29.24 7.59 2.68
CA PRO A 109 -29.73 6.26 3.07
C PRO A 109 -28.58 5.32 3.38
N ALA A 110 -28.77 4.55 4.44
CA ALA A 110 -27.83 3.57 4.98
C ALA A 110 -27.56 2.45 3.98
N LEU A 111 -26.71 2.71 3.01
CA LEU A 111 -25.98 1.69 2.28
C LEU A 111 -24.64 1.58 2.99
N SER A 112 -24.32 0.37 3.43
CA SER A 112 -23.13 0.00 4.17
C SER A 112 -21.83 0.40 3.45
N CYS A 113 -21.45 1.67 3.54
CA CYS A 113 -20.16 2.15 3.05
C CYS A 113 -19.06 1.76 4.03
N PRO A 114 -17.97 1.17 3.56
CA PRO A 114 -16.84 0.83 4.42
C PRO A 114 -16.26 2.10 5.10
N PRO A 115 -15.66 1.95 6.27
CA PRO A 115 -15.10 3.03 7.09
C PRO A 115 -14.20 4.02 6.35
N ILE A 116 -13.44 3.54 5.36
CA ILE A 116 -12.53 4.32 4.52
C ILE A 116 -13.19 5.52 3.84
N TYR A 117 -14.46 5.41 3.44
CA TYR A 117 -15.17 6.47 2.71
C TYR A 117 -15.40 7.73 3.56
N ASN A 118 -15.64 7.55 4.85
CA ASN A 118 -15.92 8.67 5.76
C ASN A 118 -14.66 9.48 6.08
N ILE A 119 -13.51 8.83 6.18
CA ILE A 119 -12.21 9.47 6.41
C ILE A 119 -11.85 10.37 5.23
N LEU A 120 -11.95 9.84 4.01
CA LEU A 120 -11.69 10.61 2.80
C LEU A 120 -12.64 11.80 2.67
N ARG A 121 -13.91 11.63 3.03
CA ARG A 121 -14.91 12.70 3.01
C ARG A 121 -14.59 13.81 4.01
N SER A 122 -14.20 13.49 5.23
CA SER A 122 -13.79 14.47 6.24
C SER A 122 -12.52 15.21 5.81
N TYR A 123 -11.55 14.50 5.26
CA TYR A 123 -10.34 15.10 4.70
C TYR A 123 -10.65 16.06 3.54
N PHE A 124 -11.51 15.65 2.59
CA PHE A 124 -11.88 16.51 1.46
C PHE A 124 -12.71 17.74 1.88
N ALA A 125 -13.50 17.62 2.93
CA ALA A 125 -14.28 18.74 3.46
C ALA A 125 -13.38 19.78 4.18
N ASN A 126 -12.31 19.35 4.83
CA ASN A 126 -11.43 20.24 5.60
C ASN A 126 -9.96 19.77 5.61
N PRO A 127 -9.28 19.79 4.45
CA PRO A 127 -7.93 19.21 4.30
C PRO A 127 -6.87 19.93 5.14
N THR A 128 -7.05 21.21 5.43
CA THR A 128 -6.12 22.03 6.21
C THR A 128 -6.03 21.61 7.68
N SER A 129 -7.03 20.88 8.18
CA SER A 129 -7.03 20.36 9.54
C SER A 129 -6.19 19.08 9.69
N TYR A 130 -5.77 18.46 8.60
CA TYR A 130 -4.99 17.21 8.61
C TYR A 130 -3.51 17.47 8.39
N THR A 131 -2.68 16.71 9.10
CA THR A 131 -1.23 16.80 8.95
C THR A 131 -0.73 15.68 8.03
N PRO A 132 -0.11 15.98 6.88
CA PRO A 132 0.44 14.98 5.98
C PRO A 132 1.67 14.31 6.63
N VAL A 133 1.66 12.99 6.71
CA VAL A 133 2.75 12.20 7.33
C VAL A 133 3.37 11.17 6.39
N PHE A 134 2.74 10.89 5.27
CA PHE A 134 3.18 9.90 4.30
C PHE A 134 4.65 10.09 3.88
N HIS A 135 5.03 11.32 3.56
CA HIS A 135 6.37 11.66 3.08
C HIS A 135 7.47 11.47 4.13
N ARG A 136 7.12 11.41 5.42
CA ARG A 136 8.06 11.19 6.52
C ARG A 136 8.10 9.73 6.98
N ASN A 137 6.92 9.12 7.08
CA ASN A 137 6.77 7.84 7.78
C ASN A 137 6.78 6.63 6.84
N VAL A 138 6.39 6.82 5.57
CA VAL A 138 6.19 5.72 4.63
C VAL A 138 7.10 5.85 3.40
N LEU A 139 7.02 6.99 2.71
CA LEU A 139 7.71 7.21 1.43
C LEU A 139 9.21 6.89 1.44
N PRO A 140 9.99 7.22 2.50
CA PRO A 140 11.43 6.91 2.53
C PRO A 140 11.76 5.42 2.51
N HIS A 141 10.78 4.57 2.80
CA HIS A 141 10.94 3.12 2.90
C HIS A 141 10.39 2.36 1.68
N LEU A 142 9.81 3.06 0.70
CA LEU A 142 9.26 2.46 -0.50
C LEU A 142 10.26 2.50 -1.65
N SER A 143 10.34 1.39 -2.39
CA SER A 143 11.03 1.32 -3.69
C SER A 143 10.07 1.68 -4.83
N VAL A 144 8.80 1.31 -4.69
CA VAL A 144 7.74 1.52 -5.69
C VAL A 144 6.46 1.94 -4.98
N LEU A 145 5.79 2.96 -5.50
CA LEU A 145 4.44 3.36 -5.08
C LEU A 145 3.45 3.09 -6.22
N VAL A 146 2.47 2.25 -5.95
CA VAL A 146 1.33 1.98 -6.83
C VAL A 146 0.14 2.79 -6.32
N ASN A 147 -0.18 3.87 -7.03
CA ASN A 147 -1.33 4.70 -6.70
C ASN A 147 -2.58 4.15 -7.39
N GLY A 148 -3.48 3.57 -6.59
CA GLY A 148 -4.75 2.98 -7.02
C GLY A 148 -5.98 3.81 -6.62
N MET A 149 -5.77 5.11 -6.33
CA MET A 149 -6.86 6.05 -6.00
C MET A 149 -7.38 6.75 -7.24
#